data_2c97091f03a11260c54856f735b06f7f
#
_entry.id   2c97091f03a11260c54856f735b06f7f
#
_cell.length_a   1.000
_cell.length_b   1.000
_cell.length_c   1.000
_cell.angle_alpha   90.00
_cell.angle_beta   90.00
_cell.angle_gamma   90.00
#
_symmetry.space_group_name_H-M   'P 1'
#
loop_
_entity.id
_entity.type
_entity.pdbx_description
1 polymer ?
#
loop_
_entity_poly.entity_id
_entity_poly.type
_entity_poly.pdbx_seq_one_letter_code
_entity_poly.pdbx_strand_id
1 'polypeptide(L)'
;MDEANTRLDEVYRSLMSKLDADGQKALKEAERSWIKWRDDEAMLIARVAGAIGGSGMRVDFANAQLKLINQRIEALGEYLKQSAGN
;
A
#
# COMPACT_ATOMS: atom_id res chain seq x y z
N MET A 1 -8.74 -4.12 8.24
CA MET A 1 -7.50 -3.33 8.14
C MET A 1 -6.29 -4.08 8.67
N ASP A 2 -6.40 -4.69 9.85
CA ASP A 2 -5.26 -5.40 10.45
C ASP A 2 -4.79 -6.56 9.59
N GLU A 3 -5.71 -7.32 9.01
CA GLU A 3 -5.35 -8.42 8.11
C GLU A 3 -4.62 -7.93 6.86
N ALA A 4 -5.10 -6.84 6.26
CA ALA A 4 -4.46 -6.26 5.08
C ALA A 4 -3.07 -5.72 5.42
N ASN A 5 -2.92 -5.06 6.56
CA ASN A 5 -1.62 -4.58 7.01
C ASN A 5 -0.64 -5.72 7.26
N THR A 6 -1.12 -6.82 7.82
CA THR A 6 -0.29 -8.02 8.05
C THR A 6 0.18 -8.60 6.72
N ARG A 7 -0.71 -8.71 5.74
CA ARG A 7 -0.36 -9.21 4.41
C ARG A 7 0.63 -8.30 3.70
N LEU A 8 0.44 -6.99 3.83
CA LEU A 8 1.38 -6.03 3.26
C LEU A 8 2.77 -6.19 3.88
N ASP A 9 2.83 -6.34 5.20
CA ASP A 9 4.08 -6.53 5.90
C ASP A 9 4.79 -7.82 5.47
N GLU A 10 4.02 -8.89 5.28
CA GLU A 10 4.58 -10.18 4.83
C GLU A 10 5.20 -10.08 3.43
N VAL A 11 4.49 -9.47 2.47
CA VAL A 11 5.03 -9.35 1.11
C VAL A 11 6.22 -8.39 1.08
N TYR A 12 6.16 -7.32 1.88
CA TYR A 12 7.27 -6.38 2.00
C TYR A 12 8.54 -7.08 2.50
N ARG A 13 8.42 -7.88 3.56
CA ARG A 13 9.54 -8.63 4.12
C ARG A 13 10.09 -9.67 3.15
N SER A 14 9.21 -10.34 2.43
CA SER A 14 9.62 -11.33 1.42
C SER A 14 10.41 -10.66 0.32
N LEU A 15 9.94 -9.52 -0.18
CA LEU A 15 10.65 -8.77 -1.22
C LEU A 15 11.99 -8.26 -0.68
N MET A 16 12.00 -7.73 0.54
CA MET A 16 13.23 -7.25 1.17
C MET A 16 14.31 -8.32 1.20
N SER A 17 13.92 -9.58 1.48
CA SER A 17 14.85 -10.69 1.56
C SER A 17 15.45 -11.09 0.20
N LYS A 18 14.84 -10.67 -0.90
CA LYS A 18 15.29 -10.99 -2.26
C LYS A 18 16.19 -9.92 -2.86
N LEU A 19 16.26 -8.76 -2.22
CA LEU A 19 16.97 -7.61 -2.79
C LEU A 19 18.37 -7.49 -2.21
N ASP A 20 19.29 -6.92 -3.01
CA ASP A 20 20.61 -6.52 -2.51
C ASP A 20 20.50 -5.22 -1.69
N ALA A 21 21.65 -4.73 -1.20
CA ALA A 21 21.67 -3.55 -0.32
C ALA A 21 21.02 -2.33 -0.97
N ASP A 22 21.32 -2.08 -2.24
CA ASP A 22 20.76 -0.94 -2.97
C ASP A 22 19.25 -1.10 -3.19
N GLY A 23 18.82 -2.32 -3.51
CA GLY A 23 17.40 -2.61 -3.67
C GLY A 23 16.63 -2.50 -2.37
N GLN A 24 17.23 -2.94 -1.26
CA GLN A 24 16.61 -2.80 0.06
C GLN A 24 16.43 -1.33 0.44
N LYS A 25 17.42 -0.50 0.16
CA LYS A 25 17.33 0.93 0.41
C LYS A 25 16.24 1.56 -0.44
N ALA A 26 16.17 1.20 -1.72
CA ALA A 26 15.15 1.70 -2.64
C ALA A 26 13.75 1.30 -2.17
N LEU A 27 13.58 0.05 -1.72
CA LEU A 27 12.28 -0.42 -1.22
C LEU A 27 11.85 0.35 0.03
N LYS A 28 12.77 0.57 0.98
CA LYS A 28 12.48 1.33 2.19
C LYS A 28 12.02 2.75 1.86
N GLU A 29 12.72 3.42 0.94
CA GLU A 29 12.37 4.78 0.55
C GLU A 29 11.05 4.83 -0.19
N ALA A 30 10.81 3.89 -1.11
CA ALA A 30 9.56 3.82 -1.85
C ALA A 30 8.38 3.56 -0.91
N GLU A 31 8.55 2.69 0.08
CA GLU A 31 7.49 2.39 1.01
C GLU A 31 7.17 3.59 1.91
N ARG A 32 8.18 4.31 2.33
CA ARG A 32 7.98 5.54 3.13
C ARG A 32 7.17 6.57 2.34
N SER A 33 7.53 6.79 1.09
CA SER A 33 6.80 7.72 0.21
C SER A 33 5.38 7.23 -0.04
N TRP A 34 5.20 5.91 -0.23
CA TRP A 34 3.88 5.34 -0.45
C TRP A 34 2.97 5.52 0.76
N ILE A 35 3.47 5.34 1.98
CA ILE A 35 2.67 5.52 3.20
C ILE A 35 2.11 6.94 3.25
N LYS A 36 2.96 7.93 2.98
CA LYS A 36 2.52 9.32 2.96
C LYS A 36 1.49 9.57 1.86
N TRP A 37 1.78 9.08 0.65
CA TRP A 37 0.86 9.22 -0.48
C TRP A 37 -0.47 8.53 -0.20
N ARG A 38 -0.44 7.35 0.40
CA ARG A 38 -1.65 6.59 0.73
C ARG A 38 -2.61 7.42 1.58
N ASP A 39 -2.10 8.06 2.61
CA ASP A 39 -2.95 8.84 3.51
C ASP A 39 -3.53 10.07 2.81
N ASP A 40 -2.73 10.75 2.00
CA ASP A 40 -3.18 11.90 1.22
C ASP A 40 -4.24 11.49 0.19
N GLU A 41 -4.00 10.39 -0.50
CA GLU A 41 -4.92 9.88 -1.51
C GLU A 41 -6.23 9.39 -0.88
N ALA A 42 -6.14 8.70 0.25
CA ALA A 42 -7.33 8.21 0.96
C ALA A 42 -8.21 9.39 1.40
N MET A 43 -7.60 10.49 1.83
CA MET A 43 -8.35 11.69 2.20
C MET A 43 -9.05 12.29 0.98
N LEU A 44 -8.37 12.36 -0.15
CA LEU A 44 -8.97 12.85 -1.39
C LEU A 44 -10.16 11.98 -1.79
N ILE A 45 -9.99 10.65 -1.77
CA ILE A 45 -11.07 9.72 -2.12
C ILE A 45 -12.28 9.93 -1.19
N ALA A 46 -12.03 10.07 0.11
CA ALA A 46 -13.09 10.27 1.09
C ALA A 46 -13.85 11.58 0.86
N ARG A 47 -13.15 12.64 0.49
CA ARG A 47 -13.79 13.93 0.19
C ARG A 47 -14.62 13.87 -1.08
N VAL A 48 -14.14 13.18 -2.10
CA VAL A 48 -14.89 12.97 -3.34
C VAL A 48 -16.15 12.15 -3.05
N ALA A 49 -16.03 11.08 -2.26
CA ALA A 49 -17.17 10.25 -1.86
C ALA A 49 -18.19 11.08 -1.06
N GLY A 50 -17.73 11.92 -0.16
CA GLY A 50 -18.59 12.79 0.63
C GLY A 50 -19.37 13.79 -0.22
N ALA A 51 -18.76 14.30 -1.28
CA ALA A 51 -19.41 15.25 -2.18
C ALA A 51 -20.56 14.63 -2.98
N ILE A 52 -20.57 13.31 -3.14
CA ILE A 52 -21.61 12.59 -3.87
C ILE A 52 -22.48 11.71 -2.96
N GLY A 53 -22.51 12.02 -1.67
CA GLY A 53 -23.37 11.34 -0.71
C GLY A 53 -22.79 10.05 -0.15
N GLY A 54 -21.50 10.04 0.15
CA GLY A 54 -20.82 8.86 0.71
C GLY A 54 -21.32 8.48 2.09
N SER A 55 -20.75 7.38 2.63
CA SER A 55 -21.18 6.75 3.89
C SER A 55 -20.72 7.48 5.14
N GLY A 56 -20.00 8.58 5.00
CA GLY A 56 -19.40 9.33 6.10
C GLY A 56 -17.88 9.32 6.00
N MET A 57 -17.27 10.44 6.40
CA MET A 57 -15.83 10.66 6.20
C MET A 57 -14.96 9.54 6.77
N ARG A 58 -15.25 9.11 8.00
CA ARG A 58 -14.45 8.08 8.66
C ARG A 58 -14.51 6.73 7.93
N VAL A 59 -15.71 6.33 7.52
CA VAL A 59 -15.93 5.08 6.81
C VAL A 59 -15.30 5.13 5.43
N ASP A 60 -15.51 6.23 4.72
CA ASP A 60 -14.97 6.40 3.36
C ASP A 60 -13.44 6.45 3.37
N PHE A 61 -12.86 7.10 4.38
CA PHE A 61 -11.41 7.15 4.54
C PHE A 61 -10.83 5.74 4.81
N ALA A 62 -11.44 4.99 5.73
CA ALA A 62 -10.99 3.64 6.05
C ALA A 62 -11.10 2.71 4.85
N ASN A 63 -12.20 2.79 4.09
CA ASN A 63 -12.38 1.99 2.88
C ASN A 63 -11.35 2.35 1.82
N ALA A 64 -11.04 3.63 1.67
CA ALA A 64 -10.03 4.09 0.73
C ALA A 64 -8.64 3.57 1.12
N GLN A 65 -8.30 3.63 2.40
CA GLN A 65 -7.03 3.08 2.87
C GLN A 65 -6.91 1.58 2.57
N LEU A 66 -7.96 0.82 2.82
CA LEU A 66 -7.98 -0.62 2.55
C LEU A 66 -7.75 -0.90 1.07
N LYS A 67 -8.43 -0.17 0.20
CA LYS A 67 -8.27 -0.30 -1.25
C LYS A 67 -6.81 -0.07 -1.66
N LEU A 68 -6.22 1.01 -1.14
CA LEU A 68 -4.84 1.36 -1.49
C LEU A 68 -3.83 0.36 -0.95
N ILE A 69 -4.07 -0.17 0.26
CA ILE A 69 -3.23 -1.22 0.84
C ILE A 69 -3.27 -2.47 -0.03
N ASN A 70 -4.45 -2.89 -0.47
CA ASN A 70 -4.60 -4.07 -1.33
C ASN A 70 -3.91 -3.87 -2.67
N GLN A 71 -3.98 -2.68 -3.26
CA GLN A 71 -3.25 -2.35 -4.48
C GLN A 71 -1.74 -2.44 -4.28
N ARG A 72 -1.25 -2.00 -3.11
CA ARG A 72 0.19 -2.07 -2.81
C ARG A 72 0.65 -3.51 -2.65
N ILE A 73 -0.16 -4.35 -2.00
CA ILE A 73 0.13 -5.77 -1.85
C ILE A 73 0.31 -6.40 -3.24
N GLU A 74 -0.58 -6.10 -4.17
CA GLU A 74 -0.48 -6.60 -5.54
C GLU A 74 0.79 -6.12 -6.23
N ALA A 75 1.12 -4.84 -6.09
CA ALA A 75 2.32 -4.27 -6.71
C ALA A 75 3.59 -4.92 -6.17
N LEU A 76 3.71 -5.02 -4.85
CA LEU A 76 4.90 -5.66 -4.23
C LEU A 76 4.96 -7.15 -4.56
N GLY A 77 3.81 -7.82 -4.63
CA GLY A 77 3.73 -9.23 -5.03
C GLY A 77 4.24 -9.44 -6.45
N GLU A 78 3.93 -8.50 -7.34
CA GLU A 78 4.41 -8.56 -8.72
C GLU A 78 5.93 -8.36 -8.78
N TYR A 79 6.46 -7.42 -8.00
CA TYR A 79 7.92 -7.22 -7.92
C TYR A 79 8.62 -8.47 -7.37
N LEU A 80 8.00 -9.11 -6.37
CA LEU A 80 8.53 -10.34 -5.79
C LEU A 80 8.58 -11.46 -6.82
N LYS A 81 7.54 -11.59 -7.64
CA LYS A 81 7.50 -12.54 -8.75
C LYS A 81 8.64 -12.31 -9.74
N GLN A 82 8.84 -11.05 -10.11
CA GLN A 82 9.92 -10.68 -11.04
C GLN A 82 11.28 -11.04 -10.46
N SER A 83 11.47 -10.79 -9.16
CA SER A 83 12.73 -11.12 -8.47
C SER A 83 12.96 -12.63 -8.41
N ALA A 84 11.90 -13.40 -8.16
CA ALA A 84 12.00 -14.88 -8.08
C ALA A 84 12.17 -15.53 -9.45
N GLY A 85 11.67 -14.90 -10.51
CA GLY A 85 11.73 -15.41 -11.85
C GLY A 85 13.10 -15.34 -12.49
N ASN A 86 14.01 -14.64 -11.87
CA ASN A 86 15.37 -14.48 -12.39
C ASN A 86 16.34 -15.43 -11.69
#